data_3a9a872c3a2a72616cc6252fb05b399d
#
_entry.id   3a9a872c3a2a72616cc6252fb05b399d
#
_cell.length_a   1.000
_cell.length_b   1.000
_cell.length_c   1.000
_cell.angle_alpha   90.00
_cell.angle_beta   90.00
_cell.angle_gamma   90.00
#
_symmetry.space_group_name_H-M   'P 1'
#
loop_
_entity.id
_entity.type
_entity.pdbx_description
1 polymer ?
#
loop_
_entity_poly.entity_id
_entity_poly.type
_entity_poly.pdbx_seq_one_letter_code
_entity_poly.pdbx_strand_id
1 'polypeptide(L)'
;EGYVKYQPLTDYEAQRRGGKGKSATKMKDEDFIEKLLVANTHDTILCFSSRGRLYWLKVYQLPQASRGARGRPIVNILPLQENERITAILPISAYEEDKFVIMATAGGIVKKIALTEFSRPRSSGIIALNLRDEDELIGVDITDGSNEIMLFSSQGRVVRFAESAVRAMGRLATGVRGIKLALTNDIADDESAVEIEDVSDDNAEETLDLNIDKVVSLVVPKNDGAILTATQNGYGKRTQLSEYPTKSRNTKGVISIKVSERNGKVVAATQVEETDQIMLITDAGTLVRTRVSEVSIVGRNTQGVRLIRTAEDEHVVSLERVCDVDDEDEGSEDVTSEE
;
A
#
# COMPACT_ATOMS: atom_id res chain seq x y z
N GLU A 1 -8.46 10.60 -12.47
CA GLU A 1 -8.62 9.63 -13.58
C GLU A 1 -7.27 9.00 -13.89
N GLY A 2 -7.14 7.67 -13.65
CA GLY A 2 -5.89 6.94 -13.87
C GLY A 2 -5.65 6.62 -15.34
N TYR A 3 -4.43 6.84 -15.81
CA TYR A 3 -3.93 6.42 -17.11
C TYR A 3 -2.97 5.26 -16.94
N VAL A 4 -2.97 4.32 -17.87
CA VAL A 4 -2.07 3.17 -17.87
C VAL A 4 -1.36 3.03 -19.21
N LYS A 5 -0.13 2.58 -19.14
CA LYS A 5 0.68 2.19 -20.29
C LYS A 5 1.72 1.16 -19.84
N TYR A 6 2.32 0.46 -20.79
CA TYR A 6 3.55 -0.27 -20.53
C TYR A 6 4.68 0.21 -21.42
N GLN A 7 5.89 -0.02 -20.98
CA GLN A 7 7.12 0.26 -21.70
C GLN A 7 8.05 -0.96 -21.57
N PRO A 8 8.73 -1.38 -22.63
CA PRO A 8 9.76 -2.40 -22.52
C PRO A 8 10.86 -1.96 -21.55
N LEU A 9 11.39 -2.87 -20.75
CA LEU A 9 12.53 -2.56 -19.86
C LEU A 9 13.74 -2.06 -20.63
N THR A 10 13.93 -2.51 -21.88
CA THR A 10 14.99 -2.06 -22.78
C THR A 10 14.97 -0.55 -23.09
N ASP A 11 13.84 0.13 -22.88
CA ASP A 11 13.75 1.58 -23.04
C ASP A 11 14.43 2.34 -21.88
N TYR A 12 14.77 1.64 -20.81
CA TYR A 12 15.45 2.14 -19.62
C TYR A 12 16.88 1.60 -19.61
N GLU A 13 17.82 2.38 -20.14
CA GLU A 13 19.24 2.09 -20.03
C GLU A 13 19.72 2.32 -18.60
N ALA A 14 20.52 1.40 -18.08
CA ALA A 14 21.20 1.57 -16.81
C ALA A 14 22.04 2.85 -16.81
N GLN A 15 21.88 3.69 -15.78
CA GLN A 15 22.63 4.94 -15.63
C GLN A 15 23.72 4.72 -14.59
N ARG A 16 24.95 5.15 -14.87
CA ARG A 16 26.02 5.16 -13.87
C ARG A 16 25.66 6.07 -12.68
N ARG A 17 26.20 5.78 -11.49
CA ARG A 17 26.06 6.63 -10.30
C ARG A 17 26.30 8.10 -10.63
N GLY A 18 25.33 8.97 -10.27
CA GLY A 18 25.39 10.40 -10.57
C GLY A 18 24.80 10.79 -11.95
N GLY A 19 24.28 9.85 -12.72
CA GLY A 19 23.54 10.14 -13.95
C GLY A 19 22.22 10.87 -13.67
N LYS A 20 21.82 11.78 -14.59
CA LYS A 20 20.48 12.36 -14.54
C LYS A 20 19.47 11.30 -14.93
N GLY A 21 18.60 10.88 -14.00
CA GLY A 21 17.49 9.97 -14.28
C GLY A 21 16.65 10.46 -15.45
N LYS A 22 16.09 9.53 -16.23
CA LYS A 22 15.16 9.85 -17.32
C LYS A 22 13.74 9.81 -16.78
N SER A 23 12.92 10.82 -17.10
CA SER A 23 11.51 10.84 -16.74
C SER A 23 10.75 9.66 -17.36
N ALA A 24 9.97 8.93 -16.56
CA ALA A 24 9.19 7.79 -17.04
C ALA A 24 7.99 8.21 -17.90
N THR A 25 7.50 9.44 -17.73
CA THR A 25 6.37 9.99 -18.50
C THR A 25 6.44 11.52 -18.55
N LYS A 26 5.85 12.13 -19.58
CA LYS A 26 5.51 13.56 -19.56
C LYS A 26 4.21 13.70 -18.79
N MET A 27 4.27 14.36 -17.65
CA MET A 27 3.12 14.66 -16.84
C MET A 27 2.61 16.07 -17.14
N LYS A 28 1.31 16.30 -16.99
CA LYS A 28 0.79 17.66 -16.81
C LYS A 28 1.14 18.11 -15.38
N ASP A 29 1.07 19.39 -15.13
CA ASP A 29 1.51 20.01 -13.87
C ASP A 29 0.87 19.43 -12.59
N GLU A 30 -0.22 18.64 -12.72
CA GLU A 30 -0.96 18.02 -11.60
C GLU A 30 -1.06 16.50 -11.70
N ASP A 31 -0.27 15.84 -12.57
CA ASP A 31 -0.37 14.39 -12.83
C ASP A 31 0.86 13.67 -12.26
N PHE A 32 0.71 12.47 -11.69
CA PHE A 32 1.80 11.71 -11.10
C PHE A 32 1.69 10.21 -11.37
N ILE A 33 2.78 9.48 -11.21
CA ILE A 33 2.81 8.02 -11.28
C ILE A 33 2.38 7.47 -9.93
N GLU A 34 1.16 6.98 -9.85
CA GLU A 34 0.61 6.40 -8.62
C GLU A 34 1.17 4.99 -8.37
N LYS A 35 1.33 4.18 -9.41
CA LYS A 35 1.85 2.81 -9.30
C LYS A 35 2.76 2.45 -10.45
N LEU A 36 3.90 1.85 -10.09
CA LEU A 36 4.87 1.29 -11.03
C LEU A 36 5.07 -0.20 -10.69
N LEU A 37 5.02 -1.06 -11.68
CA LEU A 37 5.31 -2.47 -11.50
C LEU A 37 6.08 -3.04 -12.69
N VAL A 38 6.89 -4.06 -12.42
CA VAL A 38 7.55 -4.87 -13.43
C VAL A 38 6.79 -6.18 -13.57
N ALA A 39 6.46 -6.54 -14.80
CA ALA A 39 5.72 -7.77 -15.09
C ALA A 39 6.07 -8.30 -16.48
N ASN A 40 5.92 -9.61 -16.68
CA ASN A 40 6.03 -10.20 -18.00
C ASN A 40 4.81 -9.86 -18.86
N THR A 41 4.97 -9.77 -20.18
CA THR A 41 3.89 -9.46 -21.12
C THR A 41 2.72 -10.46 -21.03
N HIS A 42 2.98 -11.70 -20.65
CA HIS A 42 1.95 -12.75 -20.49
C HIS A 42 1.32 -12.81 -19.10
N ASP A 43 1.86 -12.07 -18.13
CA ASP A 43 1.29 -12.03 -16.79
C ASP A 43 -0.13 -11.48 -16.79
N THR A 44 -0.88 -11.87 -15.79
CA THR A 44 -2.20 -11.32 -15.49
C THR A 44 -2.05 -10.30 -14.37
N ILE A 45 -2.61 -9.13 -14.56
CA ILE A 45 -2.73 -8.13 -13.50
C ILE A 45 -4.11 -8.26 -12.88
N LEU A 46 -4.16 -8.56 -11.59
CA LEU A 46 -5.38 -8.52 -10.79
C LEU A 46 -5.60 -7.07 -10.33
N CYS A 47 -6.64 -6.44 -10.83
CA CYS A 47 -7.00 -5.06 -10.52
C CYS A 47 -8.14 -5.04 -9.51
N PHE A 48 -7.86 -4.68 -8.27
CA PHE A 48 -8.85 -4.57 -7.21
C PHE A 48 -9.34 -3.13 -7.10
N SER A 49 -10.65 -2.97 -7.00
CA SER A 49 -11.25 -1.64 -6.91
C SER A 49 -11.66 -1.27 -5.49
N SER A 50 -11.83 0.02 -5.24
CA SER A 50 -12.34 0.58 -3.98
C SER A 50 -13.69 0.00 -3.55
N ARG A 51 -14.48 -0.50 -4.51
CA ARG A 51 -15.77 -1.16 -4.28
C ARG A 51 -15.68 -2.67 -4.01
N GLY A 52 -14.48 -3.20 -3.75
CA GLY A 52 -14.26 -4.62 -3.47
C GLY A 52 -14.46 -5.53 -4.69
N ARG A 53 -14.36 -4.99 -5.91
CA ARG A 53 -14.43 -5.77 -7.14
C ARG A 53 -13.03 -6.10 -7.64
N LEU A 54 -12.93 -7.18 -8.40
CA LEU A 54 -11.73 -7.60 -9.11
C LEU A 54 -11.99 -7.59 -10.61
N TYR A 55 -11.06 -7.01 -11.34
CA TYR A 55 -10.94 -7.07 -12.78
C TYR A 55 -9.60 -7.69 -13.18
N TRP A 56 -9.56 -8.34 -14.33
CA TRP A 56 -8.36 -8.95 -14.89
C TRP A 56 -7.89 -8.15 -16.09
N LEU A 57 -6.58 -7.94 -16.16
CA LEU A 57 -5.95 -7.25 -17.25
C LEU A 57 -4.69 -8.03 -17.66
N LYS A 58 -4.55 -8.37 -18.91
CA LYS A 58 -3.30 -8.93 -19.42
C LYS A 58 -2.33 -7.82 -19.75
N VAL A 59 -1.05 -8.00 -19.39
CA VAL A 59 -0.03 -6.96 -19.62
C VAL A 59 0.02 -6.58 -21.10
N TYR A 60 -0.05 -7.54 -22.03
CA TYR A 60 -0.07 -7.27 -23.47
C TYR A 60 -1.30 -6.48 -23.97
N GLN A 61 -2.35 -6.36 -23.17
CA GLN A 61 -3.55 -5.56 -23.52
C GLN A 61 -3.37 -4.08 -23.17
N LEU A 62 -2.37 -3.77 -22.38
CA LEU A 62 -2.02 -2.38 -22.10
C LEU A 62 -1.45 -1.73 -23.36
N PRO A 63 -1.68 -0.43 -23.58
CA PRO A 63 -1.06 0.25 -24.71
C PRO A 63 0.44 0.38 -24.48
N GLN A 64 1.22 -0.07 -25.46
CA GLN A 64 2.64 0.27 -25.51
C GLN A 64 2.74 1.75 -25.86
N ALA A 65 3.47 2.51 -25.08
CA ALA A 65 3.59 3.94 -25.30
C ALA A 65 4.98 4.45 -24.92
N SER A 66 5.47 5.46 -25.64
CA SER A 66 6.75 6.09 -25.35
C SER A 66 6.71 6.80 -23.97
N ARG A 67 7.91 7.17 -23.48
CA ARG A 67 8.05 7.89 -22.20
C ARG A 67 7.23 9.17 -22.15
N GLY A 68 7.15 9.91 -23.24
CA GLY A 68 6.40 11.17 -23.33
C GLY A 68 4.89 11.01 -23.50
N ALA A 69 4.36 9.81 -23.70
CA ALA A 69 2.94 9.59 -23.92
C ALA A 69 2.22 9.30 -22.61
N ARG A 70 0.96 9.73 -22.49
CA ARG A 70 0.12 9.51 -21.31
C ARG A 70 -0.33 8.07 -21.13
N GLY A 71 -0.45 7.31 -22.21
CA GLY A 71 -1.13 6.03 -22.20
C GLY A 71 -2.64 6.16 -22.42
N ARG A 72 -3.42 5.22 -21.92
CA ARG A 72 -4.87 5.13 -22.08
C ARG A 72 -5.60 5.23 -20.74
N PRO A 73 -6.74 5.92 -20.65
CA PRO A 73 -7.53 5.95 -19.42
C PRO A 73 -7.94 4.54 -19.03
N ILE A 74 -7.77 4.19 -17.76
CA ILE A 74 -8.09 2.83 -17.25
C ILE A 74 -9.58 2.52 -17.39
N VAL A 75 -10.44 3.52 -17.29
CA VAL A 75 -11.89 3.39 -17.51
C VAL A 75 -12.26 2.97 -18.92
N ASN A 76 -11.36 3.15 -19.90
CA ASN A 76 -11.55 2.65 -21.28
C ASN A 76 -11.05 1.22 -21.48
N ILE A 77 -10.43 0.64 -20.46
CA ILE A 77 -9.86 -0.72 -20.51
C ILE A 77 -10.65 -1.65 -19.59
N LEU A 78 -11.01 -1.16 -18.41
CA LEU A 78 -11.80 -1.90 -17.42
C LEU A 78 -13.21 -1.30 -17.30
N PRO A 79 -14.26 -2.13 -17.15
CA PRO A 79 -15.65 -1.67 -17.05
C PRO A 79 -15.93 -1.16 -15.62
N LEU A 80 -15.23 -0.13 -15.21
CA LEU A 80 -15.40 0.49 -13.90
C LEU A 80 -16.75 1.20 -13.82
N GLN A 81 -17.34 1.16 -12.63
CA GLN A 81 -18.56 1.91 -12.31
C GLN A 81 -18.25 3.38 -12.02
N GLU A 82 -19.28 4.19 -11.95
CA GLU A 82 -19.14 5.60 -11.57
C GLU A 82 -18.49 5.72 -10.16
N ASN A 83 -17.49 6.60 -10.03
CA ASN A 83 -16.69 6.80 -8.81
C ASN A 83 -15.94 5.54 -8.30
N GLU A 84 -15.83 4.50 -9.10
CA GLU A 84 -15.00 3.34 -8.81
C GLU A 84 -13.55 3.62 -9.23
N ARG A 85 -12.59 3.39 -8.32
CA ARG A 85 -11.15 3.54 -8.59
C ARG A 85 -10.42 2.23 -8.33
N ILE A 86 -9.29 2.02 -9.00
CA ILE A 86 -8.42 0.88 -8.72
C ILE A 86 -7.57 1.22 -7.50
N THR A 87 -7.68 0.38 -6.47
CA THR A 87 -6.96 0.55 -5.19
C THR A 87 -5.66 -0.25 -5.18
N ALA A 88 -5.66 -1.43 -5.77
CA ALA A 88 -4.49 -2.30 -5.82
C ALA A 88 -4.37 -3.02 -7.15
N ILE A 89 -3.13 -3.23 -7.58
CA ILE A 89 -2.77 -4.00 -8.76
C ILE A 89 -1.72 -5.05 -8.36
N LEU A 90 -2.00 -6.32 -8.65
CA LEU A 90 -1.14 -7.45 -8.32
C LEU A 90 -0.82 -8.22 -9.60
N PRO A 91 0.43 -8.21 -10.08
CA PRO A 91 0.84 -9.06 -11.20
C PRO A 91 0.97 -10.50 -10.72
N ILE A 92 0.44 -11.43 -11.49
CA ILE A 92 0.57 -12.86 -11.24
C ILE A 92 0.93 -13.59 -12.53
N SER A 93 1.84 -14.56 -12.44
CA SER A 93 2.17 -15.47 -13.54
C SER A 93 1.31 -16.72 -13.53
N ALA A 94 0.90 -17.19 -12.35
CA ALA A 94 0.09 -18.40 -12.17
C ALA A 94 -0.86 -18.25 -10.96
N TYR A 95 -1.90 -19.10 -10.92
CA TYR A 95 -2.80 -19.22 -9.77
C TYR A 95 -2.35 -20.39 -8.90
N GLU A 96 -1.35 -20.15 -8.04
CA GLU A 96 -0.78 -21.14 -7.15
C GLU A 96 -1.77 -21.54 -6.05
N GLU A 97 -1.86 -22.84 -5.74
CA GLU A 97 -2.83 -23.38 -4.77
C GLU A 97 -2.50 -23.03 -3.31
N ASP A 98 -1.23 -22.78 -3.02
CA ASP A 98 -0.73 -22.42 -1.70
C ASP A 98 -0.67 -20.90 -1.45
N LYS A 99 -1.16 -20.09 -2.39
CA LYS A 99 -1.23 -18.64 -2.27
C LYS A 99 -2.62 -18.15 -1.94
N PHE A 100 -2.63 -17.04 -1.21
CA PHE A 100 -3.86 -16.35 -0.81
C PHE A 100 -3.77 -14.88 -1.19
N VAL A 101 -4.93 -14.26 -1.27
CA VAL A 101 -5.07 -12.82 -1.37
C VAL A 101 -5.63 -12.34 -0.04
N ILE A 102 -4.86 -11.50 0.66
CA ILE A 102 -5.31 -10.79 1.85
C ILE A 102 -5.81 -9.40 1.44
N MET A 103 -6.94 -9.00 1.98
CA MET A 103 -7.59 -7.72 1.71
C MET A 103 -7.91 -7.01 3.01
N ALA A 104 -7.82 -5.69 3.02
CA ALA A 104 -8.22 -4.86 4.16
C ALA A 104 -9.08 -3.68 3.72
N THR A 105 -10.05 -3.31 4.56
CA THR A 105 -10.94 -2.18 4.33
C THR A 105 -10.64 -1.01 5.27
N ALA A 106 -11.10 0.18 4.91
CA ALA A 106 -10.98 1.37 5.74
C ALA A 106 -11.64 1.18 7.12
N GLY A 107 -12.74 0.42 7.18
CA GLY A 107 -13.45 0.05 8.42
C GLY A 107 -12.75 -1.02 9.27
N GLY A 108 -11.53 -1.44 8.90
CA GLY A 108 -10.72 -2.37 9.68
C GLY A 108 -11.09 -3.85 9.53
N ILE A 109 -11.83 -4.19 8.49
CA ILE A 109 -12.16 -5.57 8.14
C ILE A 109 -11.02 -6.17 7.32
N VAL A 110 -10.67 -7.42 7.59
CA VAL A 110 -9.72 -8.20 6.81
C VAL A 110 -10.37 -9.46 6.28
N LYS A 111 -9.93 -9.88 5.10
CA LYS A 111 -10.39 -11.09 4.46
C LYS A 111 -9.23 -11.79 3.76
N LYS A 112 -9.20 -13.11 3.91
CA LYS A 112 -8.28 -13.99 3.18
C LYS A 112 -9.07 -14.91 2.26
N ILE A 113 -8.62 -15.03 1.02
CA ILE A 113 -9.24 -15.89 0.01
C ILE A 113 -8.14 -16.60 -0.78
N ALA A 114 -8.34 -17.87 -1.16
CA ALA A 114 -7.39 -18.58 -1.99
C ALA A 114 -7.23 -17.91 -3.37
N LEU A 115 -6.01 -17.75 -3.84
CA LEU A 115 -5.70 -17.12 -5.13
C LEU A 115 -6.42 -17.82 -6.30
N THR A 116 -6.59 -19.15 -6.20
CA THR A 116 -7.29 -19.98 -7.18
C THR A 116 -8.77 -19.61 -7.40
N GLU A 117 -9.43 -18.98 -6.40
CA GLU A 117 -10.79 -18.47 -6.51
C GLU A 117 -10.94 -17.38 -7.59
N PHE A 118 -9.82 -16.80 -8.01
CA PHE A 118 -9.74 -15.77 -9.04
C PHE A 118 -9.30 -16.31 -10.42
N SER A 119 -9.16 -17.63 -10.58
CA SER A 119 -8.66 -18.27 -11.80
C SER A 119 -9.65 -18.25 -12.98
N ARG A 120 -10.89 -17.77 -12.77
CA ARG A 120 -11.93 -17.71 -13.79
C ARG A 120 -12.31 -16.27 -14.13
N PRO A 121 -11.57 -15.62 -15.04
CA PRO A 121 -11.83 -14.24 -15.44
C PRO A 121 -13.24 -14.04 -15.99
N ARG A 122 -13.82 -12.89 -15.66
CA ARG A 122 -15.08 -12.41 -16.26
C ARG A 122 -14.90 -10.97 -16.74
N SER A 123 -15.41 -10.66 -17.92
CA SER A 123 -15.29 -9.32 -18.53
C SER A 123 -15.91 -8.21 -17.67
N SER A 124 -16.99 -8.51 -16.95
CA SER A 124 -17.67 -7.57 -16.04
C SER A 124 -17.00 -7.46 -14.66
N GLY A 125 -15.88 -8.15 -14.43
CA GLY A 125 -15.29 -8.31 -13.10
C GLY A 125 -16.15 -9.20 -12.19
N ILE A 126 -15.66 -9.43 -10.97
CA ILE A 126 -16.37 -10.18 -9.93
C ILE A 126 -16.27 -9.43 -8.59
N ILE A 127 -17.17 -9.76 -7.67
CA ILE A 127 -17.05 -9.34 -6.28
C ILE A 127 -15.94 -10.18 -5.63
N ALA A 128 -14.92 -9.54 -5.11
CA ALA A 128 -13.84 -10.14 -4.33
C ALA A 128 -14.12 -10.03 -2.84
N LEU A 129 -14.76 -8.94 -2.42
CA LEU A 129 -15.12 -8.65 -1.03
C LEU A 129 -16.47 -7.93 -1.02
N ASN A 130 -17.42 -8.42 -0.18
CA ASN A 130 -18.61 -7.65 0.14
C ASN A 130 -18.24 -6.58 1.17
N LEU A 131 -18.32 -5.33 0.75
CA LEU A 131 -18.12 -4.17 1.62
C LEU A 131 -19.37 -3.90 2.45
N ARG A 132 -19.18 -3.36 3.64
CA ARG A 132 -20.25 -2.73 4.42
C ARG A 132 -20.59 -1.37 3.80
N ASP A 133 -21.72 -0.80 4.22
CA ASP A 133 -22.11 0.55 3.79
C ASP A 133 -21.00 1.55 4.16
N GLU A 134 -20.70 2.45 3.24
CA GLU A 134 -19.66 3.50 3.35
C GLU A 134 -18.21 3.02 3.54
N ASP A 135 -17.95 1.70 3.55
CA ASP A 135 -16.60 1.15 3.63
C ASP A 135 -15.94 1.04 2.24
N GLU A 136 -14.64 1.07 2.20
CA GLU A 136 -13.86 0.91 0.97
C GLU A 136 -12.67 -0.03 1.16
N LEU A 137 -12.31 -0.73 0.10
CA LEU A 137 -11.09 -1.53 0.06
C LEU A 137 -9.88 -0.60 -0.02
N ILE A 138 -8.93 -0.75 0.94
CA ILE A 138 -7.74 0.13 1.02
C ILE A 138 -6.44 -0.58 0.67
N GLY A 139 -6.38 -1.89 0.78
CA GLY A 139 -5.15 -2.63 0.53
C GLY A 139 -5.39 -4.09 0.19
N VAL A 140 -4.51 -4.62 -0.64
CA VAL A 140 -4.51 -6.03 -1.07
C VAL A 140 -3.06 -6.48 -1.25
N ASP A 141 -2.75 -7.69 -0.81
CA ASP A 141 -1.44 -8.32 -1.07
C ASP A 141 -1.61 -9.83 -1.24
N ILE A 142 -0.58 -10.48 -1.79
CA ILE A 142 -0.50 -11.93 -1.92
C ILE A 142 0.30 -12.49 -0.75
N THR A 143 -0.23 -13.56 -0.14
CA THR A 143 0.37 -14.23 1.01
C THR A 143 0.46 -15.74 0.78
N ASP A 144 1.21 -16.43 1.61
CA ASP A 144 1.43 -17.88 1.55
C ASP A 144 0.81 -18.68 2.71
N GLY A 145 0.01 -18.02 3.54
CA GLY A 145 -0.65 -18.64 4.71
C GLY A 145 0.16 -18.53 6.01
N SER A 146 1.44 -18.21 5.94
CA SER A 146 2.36 -18.11 7.10
C SER A 146 2.84 -16.69 7.39
N ASN A 147 2.39 -15.71 6.64
CA ASN A 147 2.81 -14.33 6.77
C ASN A 147 2.26 -13.66 8.05
N GLU A 148 2.78 -12.51 8.35
CA GLU A 148 2.21 -11.58 9.31
C GLU A 148 1.50 -10.45 8.58
N ILE A 149 0.47 -9.91 9.23
CA ILE A 149 -0.37 -8.85 8.70
C ILE A 149 -0.28 -7.65 9.64
N MET A 150 -0.08 -6.47 9.08
CA MET A 150 -0.10 -5.23 9.83
C MET A 150 -1.17 -4.29 9.26
N LEU A 151 -1.97 -3.71 10.13
CA LEU A 151 -2.98 -2.70 9.79
C LEU A 151 -2.66 -1.41 10.53
N PHE A 152 -2.50 -0.34 9.79
CA PHE A 152 -2.20 0.99 10.33
C PHE A 152 -3.44 1.87 10.25
N SER A 153 -3.77 2.52 11.38
CA SER A 153 -4.89 3.46 11.43
C SER A 153 -4.45 4.92 11.29
N SER A 154 -5.37 5.76 10.86
CA SER A 154 -5.17 7.21 10.72
C SER A 154 -4.81 7.89 12.04
N GLN A 155 -5.22 7.33 13.18
CA GLN A 155 -4.89 7.81 14.52
C GLN A 155 -3.53 7.30 15.04
N GLY A 156 -2.70 6.74 14.15
CA GLY A 156 -1.33 6.34 14.46
C GLY A 156 -1.20 5.04 15.22
N ARG A 157 -2.23 4.21 15.24
CA ARG A 157 -2.16 2.87 15.84
C ARG A 157 -1.86 1.80 14.80
N VAL A 158 -1.36 0.67 15.25
CA VAL A 158 -1.06 -0.50 14.42
C VAL A 158 -1.36 -1.79 15.16
N VAL A 159 -1.95 -2.73 14.46
CA VAL A 159 -2.08 -4.13 14.89
C VAL A 159 -1.20 -4.98 13.99
N ARG A 160 -0.40 -5.86 14.60
CA ARG A 160 0.38 -6.91 13.91
C ARG A 160 -0.08 -8.26 14.41
N PHE A 161 -0.49 -9.14 13.51
CA PHE A 161 -0.99 -10.47 13.85
C PHE A 161 -0.60 -11.49 12.78
N ALA A 162 -0.56 -12.78 13.18
CA ALA A 162 -0.29 -13.86 12.25
C ALA A 162 -1.45 -14.05 11.26
N GLU A 163 -1.15 -14.26 10.00
CA GLU A 163 -2.13 -14.53 8.94
C GLU A 163 -3.04 -15.72 9.28
N SER A 164 -2.53 -16.70 10.02
CA SER A 164 -3.29 -17.87 10.47
C SER A 164 -4.51 -17.51 11.34
N ALA A 165 -4.52 -16.34 11.97
CA ALA A 165 -5.68 -15.81 12.69
C ALA A 165 -6.85 -15.44 11.77
N VAL A 166 -6.63 -15.36 10.46
CA VAL A 166 -7.66 -15.12 9.45
C VAL A 166 -7.87 -16.39 8.64
N ARG A 167 -9.01 -17.05 8.83
CA ARG A 167 -9.37 -18.22 8.02
C ARG A 167 -9.61 -17.82 6.56
N ALA A 168 -9.30 -18.71 5.63
CA ALA A 168 -9.69 -18.53 4.24
C ALA A 168 -11.23 -18.57 4.11
N MET A 169 -11.78 -17.67 3.30
CA MET A 169 -13.22 -17.47 3.13
C MET A 169 -13.58 -17.43 1.66
N GLY A 170 -14.86 -17.69 1.34
CA GLY A 170 -15.39 -17.53 0.00
C GLY A 170 -15.52 -16.06 -0.41
N ARG A 171 -15.61 -15.80 -1.72
CA ARG A 171 -15.65 -14.44 -2.31
C ARG A 171 -16.76 -13.54 -1.75
N LEU A 172 -17.92 -14.11 -1.42
CA LEU A 172 -19.08 -13.35 -0.94
C LEU A 172 -19.06 -13.07 0.57
N ALA A 173 -18.05 -13.54 1.31
CA ALA A 173 -17.92 -13.22 2.73
C ALA A 173 -17.47 -11.76 2.92
N THR A 174 -17.94 -11.14 4.00
CA THR A 174 -17.55 -9.77 4.38
C THR A 174 -16.15 -9.71 5.00
N GLY A 175 -15.68 -10.80 5.61
CA GLY A 175 -14.41 -10.83 6.32
C GLY A 175 -14.58 -10.82 7.84
N VAL A 176 -13.51 -10.57 8.55
CA VAL A 176 -13.45 -10.49 10.01
C VAL A 176 -12.77 -9.20 10.45
N ARG A 177 -13.05 -8.73 11.66
CA ARG A 177 -12.41 -7.53 12.19
C ARG A 177 -10.91 -7.79 12.42
N GLY A 178 -10.07 -6.96 11.82
CA GLY A 178 -8.60 -7.00 11.94
C GLY A 178 -8.10 -6.10 13.05
N ILE A 179 -8.59 -4.88 13.11
CA ILE A 179 -8.25 -3.85 14.09
C ILE A 179 -9.52 -3.24 14.68
N LYS A 180 -9.45 -2.82 15.94
CA LYS A 180 -10.50 -2.05 16.62
C LYS A 180 -10.14 -0.55 16.49
N LEU A 181 -10.90 0.16 15.68
CA LEU A 181 -10.69 1.59 15.42
C LEU A 181 -11.19 2.43 16.60
N ALA A 182 -10.65 3.63 16.76
CA ALA A 182 -11.07 4.57 17.77
C ALA A 182 -12.47 5.11 17.46
N LEU A 183 -13.31 5.21 18.50
CA LEU A 183 -14.59 5.89 18.45
C LEU A 183 -14.44 7.34 18.92
N THR A 184 -15.43 8.18 18.66
CA THR A 184 -15.43 9.63 18.99
C THR A 184 -15.06 9.92 20.46
N ASN A 185 -15.36 9.01 21.36
CA ASN A 185 -15.14 9.19 22.80
C ASN A 185 -13.80 8.66 23.31
N ASP A 186 -13.00 7.98 22.45
CA ASP A 186 -11.75 7.30 22.83
C ASP A 186 -10.50 8.17 22.63
N ILE A 187 -10.66 9.41 22.18
CA ILE A 187 -9.52 10.29 21.80
C ILE A 187 -8.84 10.93 23.03
N ALA A 188 -9.45 10.85 24.19
CA ALA A 188 -8.88 11.36 25.43
C ALA A 188 -8.06 10.27 26.14
N ASP A 189 -6.74 10.45 26.11
CA ASP A 189 -5.72 9.89 26.98
C ASP A 189 -5.89 8.44 27.48
N ASP A 190 -5.28 7.48 26.79
CA ASP A 190 -4.89 6.25 27.48
C ASP A 190 -3.54 5.71 27.01
N GLU A 191 -2.51 5.95 27.81
CA GLU A 191 -1.18 5.32 27.69
C GLU A 191 -1.21 3.85 28.20
N SER A 192 -2.30 3.38 28.77
CA SER A 192 -2.42 2.03 29.30
C SER A 192 -3.05 1.09 28.30
N ALA A 193 -2.22 0.27 27.65
CA ALA A 193 -2.68 -0.93 26.94
C ALA A 193 -3.23 -1.95 27.95
N VAL A 194 -4.47 -1.79 28.39
CA VAL A 194 -5.16 -2.84 29.13
C VAL A 194 -5.48 -3.96 28.12
N GLU A 195 -4.92 -5.13 28.36
CA GLU A 195 -5.32 -6.37 27.71
C GLU A 195 -6.79 -6.64 28.07
N ILE A 196 -7.68 -6.32 27.15
CA ILE A 196 -9.07 -6.78 27.25
C ILE A 196 -9.09 -8.12 26.53
N GLU A 197 -9.27 -9.17 27.32
CA GLU A 197 -9.49 -10.53 26.86
C GLU A 197 -10.66 -10.57 25.86
N ASP A 198 -10.54 -11.47 24.88
CA ASP A 198 -11.51 -11.78 23.83
C ASP A 198 -12.94 -11.85 24.36
N VAL A 199 -13.71 -10.82 24.12
CA VAL A 199 -15.16 -10.96 24.09
C VAL A 199 -15.56 -11.13 22.63
N SER A 200 -15.96 -12.34 22.30
CA SER A 200 -16.49 -12.73 21.02
C SER A 200 -17.85 -12.06 20.78
N ASP A 201 -17.84 -10.83 20.31
CA ASP A 201 -19.04 -10.19 19.80
C ASP A 201 -18.74 -9.54 18.43
N ASP A 202 -18.67 -10.41 17.41
CA ASP A 202 -18.53 -10.01 16.00
C ASP A 202 -19.82 -9.34 15.44
N ASN A 203 -20.88 -9.18 16.27
CA ASN A 203 -22.21 -8.75 15.85
C ASN A 203 -22.63 -7.36 16.37
N ALA A 204 -21.81 -6.64 17.11
CA ALA A 204 -22.16 -5.27 17.46
C ALA A 204 -22.04 -4.37 16.21
N GLU A 205 -23.16 -3.87 15.72
CA GLU A 205 -23.24 -2.77 14.76
C GLU A 205 -22.80 -1.47 15.44
N GLU A 206 -21.50 -1.34 15.75
CA GLU A 206 -20.92 -0.06 16.11
C GLU A 206 -20.86 0.78 14.82
N THR A 207 -21.55 1.90 14.80
CA THR A 207 -21.46 2.91 13.74
C THR A 207 -20.05 3.49 13.76
N LEU A 208 -19.17 3.01 12.86
CA LEU A 208 -17.83 3.51 12.68
C LEU A 208 -17.93 4.83 11.91
N ASP A 209 -17.42 5.92 12.49
CA ASP A 209 -17.20 7.15 11.74
C ASP A 209 -15.77 7.17 11.16
N LEU A 210 -15.66 6.86 9.88
CA LEU A 210 -14.40 6.82 9.16
C LEU A 210 -13.71 8.20 9.04
N ASN A 211 -14.40 9.28 9.38
CA ASN A 211 -13.78 10.60 9.50
C ASN A 211 -12.94 10.72 10.77
N ILE A 212 -13.25 9.95 11.80
CA ILE A 212 -12.53 9.94 13.08
C ILE A 212 -11.29 9.08 12.97
N ASP A 213 -11.47 7.78 12.67
CA ASP A 213 -10.38 6.83 12.51
C ASP A 213 -10.70 5.84 11.39
N LYS A 214 -9.70 5.47 10.63
CA LYS A 214 -9.80 4.47 9.55
C LYS A 214 -8.47 3.77 9.35
N VAL A 215 -8.50 2.56 8.82
CA VAL A 215 -7.28 1.92 8.32
C VAL A 215 -6.82 2.65 7.06
N VAL A 216 -5.54 3.00 7.04
CA VAL A 216 -4.90 3.71 5.92
C VAL A 216 -3.92 2.84 5.15
N SER A 217 -3.38 1.78 5.78
CA SER A 217 -2.46 0.87 5.11
C SER A 217 -2.57 -0.56 5.63
N LEU A 218 -2.50 -1.50 4.69
CA LEU A 218 -2.22 -2.91 4.90
C LEU A 218 -0.76 -3.16 4.52
N VAL A 219 0.02 -3.73 5.43
CA VAL A 219 1.40 -4.13 5.17
C VAL A 219 1.56 -5.61 5.50
N VAL A 220 2.11 -6.36 4.56
CA VAL A 220 2.55 -7.75 4.75
C VAL A 220 4.07 -7.73 4.77
N PRO A 221 4.72 -7.82 5.95
CA PRO A 221 6.17 -7.77 6.04
C PRO A 221 6.81 -8.91 5.25
N LYS A 222 7.80 -8.59 4.43
CA LYS A 222 8.54 -9.57 3.60
C LYS A 222 9.90 -9.95 4.22
N ASN A 223 10.43 -9.09 5.09
CA ASN A 223 11.72 -9.25 5.78
C ASN A 223 11.72 -8.44 7.09
N ASP A 224 12.86 -8.38 7.78
CA ASP A 224 13.04 -7.64 9.03
C ASP A 224 13.31 -6.13 8.83
N GLY A 225 12.95 -5.57 7.67
CA GLY A 225 13.11 -4.16 7.34
C GLY A 225 12.36 -3.21 8.28
N ALA A 226 12.48 -1.93 8.01
CA ALA A 226 11.78 -0.91 8.78
C ALA A 226 10.42 -0.58 8.17
N ILE A 227 9.51 -0.12 9.02
CA ILE A 227 8.23 0.46 8.58
C ILE A 227 8.38 1.97 8.56
N LEU A 228 8.14 2.58 7.41
CA LEU A 228 8.05 4.01 7.25
C LEU A 228 6.59 4.43 7.36
N THR A 229 6.31 5.40 8.20
CA THR A 229 4.98 5.98 8.41
C THR A 229 5.03 7.47 8.07
N ALA A 230 4.06 7.95 7.29
CA ALA A 230 3.92 9.36 6.92
C ALA A 230 2.59 9.94 7.39
N THR A 231 2.58 11.24 7.70
CA THR A 231 1.43 11.97 8.22
C THR A 231 1.07 13.18 7.34
N GLN A 232 -0.15 13.68 7.49
CA GLN A 232 -0.74 14.76 6.69
C GLN A 232 0.13 16.01 6.59
N ASN A 233 0.76 16.42 7.70
CA ASN A 233 1.53 17.66 7.75
C ASN A 233 3.00 17.46 7.36
N GLY A 234 3.30 16.39 6.60
CA GLY A 234 4.63 16.14 6.05
C GLY A 234 5.66 15.61 7.04
N TYR A 235 5.22 15.03 8.15
CA TYR A 235 6.09 14.34 9.10
C TYR A 235 6.08 12.83 8.85
N GLY A 236 7.12 12.16 9.30
CA GLY A 236 7.21 10.71 9.24
C GLY A 236 8.45 10.19 9.92
N LYS A 237 8.58 8.87 9.93
CA LYS A 237 9.72 8.19 10.55
C LYS A 237 9.81 6.76 10.03
N ARG A 238 10.97 6.17 10.25
CA ARG A 238 11.15 4.72 10.19
C ARG A 238 11.14 4.12 11.58
N THR A 239 10.56 2.96 11.75
CA THR A 239 10.61 2.17 12.98
C THR A 239 10.90 0.72 12.63
N GLN A 240 11.83 0.09 13.34
CA GLN A 240 12.20 -1.31 13.09
C GLN A 240 10.98 -2.22 13.28
N LEU A 241 10.84 -3.21 12.40
CA LEU A 241 9.73 -4.18 12.47
C LEU A 241 9.69 -4.91 13.82
N SER A 242 10.86 -5.16 14.43
CA SER A 242 10.99 -5.82 15.74
C SER A 242 10.34 -5.04 16.90
N GLU A 243 10.12 -3.73 16.76
CA GLU A 243 9.42 -2.94 17.77
C GLU A 243 7.91 -3.12 17.79
N TYR A 244 7.35 -3.77 16.77
CA TYR A 244 5.92 -4.03 16.67
C TYR A 244 5.60 -5.45 17.18
N PRO A 245 5.03 -5.61 18.37
CA PRO A 245 4.71 -6.93 18.91
C PRO A 245 3.61 -7.59 18.08
N THR A 246 3.76 -8.89 17.83
CA THR A 246 2.70 -9.72 17.27
C THR A 246 1.67 -10.01 18.35
N LYS A 247 0.42 -9.65 18.11
CA LYS A 247 -0.71 -9.82 19.02
C LYS A 247 -1.89 -10.49 18.30
N SER A 248 -3.00 -10.69 19.00
CA SER A 248 -4.25 -11.10 18.37
C SER A 248 -4.83 -9.98 17.50
N ARG A 249 -5.60 -10.36 16.46
CA ARG A 249 -6.43 -9.42 15.70
C ARG A 249 -7.55 -8.85 16.56
N ASN A 250 -8.28 -7.86 16.06
CA ASN A 250 -9.42 -7.22 16.71
C ASN A 250 -9.08 -6.54 18.04
N THR A 251 -7.90 -5.93 18.12
CA THR A 251 -7.45 -5.11 19.26
C THR A 251 -7.25 -3.66 18.82
N LYS A 252 -7.17 -2.73 19.78
CA LYS A 252 -6.78 -1.32 19.50
C LYS A 252 -5.33 -1.20 19.01
N GLY A 253 -4.54 -2.27 19.12
CA GLY A 253 -3.14 -2.30 18.72
C GLY A 253 -2.24 -1.45 19.61
N VAL A 254 -1.07 -1.12 19.09
CA VAL A 254 -0.05 -0.29 19.73
C VAL A 254 0.15 1.00 18.97
N ILE A 255 0.73 2.01 19.62
CA ILE A 255 1.11 3.25 18.93
C ILE A 255 2.21 2.95 17.92
N SER A 256 2.01 3.32 16.67
CA SER A 256 3.02 3.34 15.61
C SER A 256 3.70 4.71 15.55
N ILE A 257 2.93 5.78 15.54
CA ILE A 257 3.39 7.16 15.58
C ILE A 257 2.44 7.97 16.46
N LYS A 258 2.98 8.86 17.27
CA LYS A 258 2.18 9.76 18.11
C LYS A 258 1.60 10.88 17.26
N VAL A 259 0.29 10.84 17.02
CA VAL A 259 -0.46 11.87 16.27
C VAL A 259 -0.70 13.10 17.15
N SER A 260 -0.60 14.27 16.57
CA SER A 260 -0.83 15.57 17.21
C SER A 260 -1.23 16.62 16.15
N GLU A 261 -1.67 17.80 16.56
CA GLU A 261 -1.93 18.92 15.64
C GLU A 261 -0.71 19.27 14.76
N ARG A 262 0.51 19.08 15.30
CA ARG A 262 1.75 19.36 14.58
C ARG A 262 1.94 18.49 13.36
N ASN A 263 1.74 17.19 13.47
CA ASN A 263 2.01 16.24 12.38
C ASN A 263 0.77 15.76 11.64
N GLY A 264 -0.42 15.95 12.19
CA GLY A 264 -1.67 15.51 11.58
C GLY A 264 -1.86 13.99 11.64
N LYS A 265 -2.95 13.50 11.04
CA LYS A 265 -3.26 12.06 10.97
C LYS A 265 -2.26 11.31 10.09
N VAL A 266 -2.12 10.01 10.34
CA VAL A 266 -1.37 9.11 9.43
C VAL A 266 -2.10 9.00 8.11
N VAL A 267 -1.36 9.08 7.02
CA VAL A 267 -1.88 8.92 5.66
C VAL A 267 -1.47 7.61 5.03
N ALA A 268 -0.27 7.11 5.34
CA ALA A 268 0.20 5.82 4.85
C ALA A 268 1.35 5.26 5.68
N ALA A 269 1.51 3.93 5.61
CA ALA A 269 2.65 3.21 6.12
C ALA A 269 3.08 2.14 5.10
N THR A 270 4.37 1.91 4.97
CA THR A 270 4.93 0.90 4.06
C THR A 270 6.23 0.33 4.61
N GLN A 271 6.53 -0.91 4.26
CA GLN A 271 7.84 -1.49 4.56
C GLN A 271 8.89 -0.96 3.58
N VAL A 272 10.05 -0.59 4.10
CA VAL A 272 11.14 0.00 3.31
C VAL A 272 12.48 -0.61 3.69
N GLU A 273 13.39 -0.60 2.73
CA GLU A 273 14.80 -0.93 2.89
C GLU A 273 15.66 0.35 2.81
N GLU A 274 16.90 0.27 3.27
CA GLU A 274 17.82 1.42 3.33
C GLU A 274 18.10 2.00 1.94
N THR A 275 18.13 1.15 0.92
CA THR A 275 18.40 1.52 -0.47
C THR A 275 17.19 2.11 -1.20
N ASP A 276 15.99 1.92 -0.65
CA ASP A 276 14.76 2.41 -1.28
C ASP A 276 14.69 3.94 -1.30
N GLN A 277 13.78 4.40 -2.13
CA GLN A 277 13.32 5.78 -2.16
C GLN A 277 11.82 5.81 -1.92
N ILE A 278 11.33 6.93 -1.44
CA ILE A 278 9.90 7.19 -1.25
C ILE A 278 9.48 8.40 -2.06
N MET A 279 8.25 8.38 -2.49
CA MET A 279 7.58 9.50 -3.10
C MET A 279 6.39 9.93 -2.22
N LEU A 280 6.41 11.16 -1.79
CA LEU A 280 5.31 11.80 -1.06
C LEU A 280 4.52 12.67 -2.02
N ILE A 281 3.20 12.58 -1.94
CA ILE A 281 2.27 13.27 -2.81
C ILE A 281 1.33 14.10 -1.94
N THR A 282 1.12 15.36 -2.35
CA THR A 282 0.18 16.25 -1.65
C THR A 282 -1.11 16.43 -2.44
N ASP A 283 -2.16 16.92 -1.77
CA ASP A 283 -3.45 17.30 -2.38
C ASP A 283 -3.34 18.47 -3.36
N ALA A 284 -2.31 19.32 -3.22
CA ALA A 284 -1.97 20.35 -4.17
C ALA A 284 -1.18 19.85 -5.41
N GLY A 285 -0.91 18.54 -5.50
CA GLY A 285 -0.15 17.94 -6.60
C GLY A 285 1.37 18.04 -6.46
N THR A 286 1.89 18.50 -5.33
CA THR A 286 3.34 18.51 -5.06
C THR A 286 3.88 17.09 -4.90
N LEU A 287 4.95 16.77 -5.61
CA LEU A 287 5.67 15.50 -5.54
C LEU A 287 7.05 15.71 -4.95
N VAL A 288 7.37 14.98 -3.89
CA VAL A 288 8.71 14.99 -3.30
C VAL A 288 9.25 13.57 -3.22
N ARG A 289 10.42 13.37 -3.82
CA ARG A 289 11.18 12.11 -3.76
C ARG A 289 12.30 12.24 -2.75
N THR A 290 12.36 11.32 -1.82
CA THR A 290 13.36 11.30 -0.72
C THR A 290 13.95 9.91 -0.59
N ARG A 291 15.25 9.82 -0.29
CA ARG A 291 15.90 8.54 0.04
C ARG A 291 15.44 8.07 1.41
N VAL A 292 15.16 6.78 1.53
CA VAL A 292 14.79 6.17 2.81
C VAL A 292 15.90 6.34 3.84
N SER A 293 17.17 6.28 3.43
CA SER A 293 18.34 6.49 4.29
C SER A 293 18.37 7.86 4.99
N GLU A 294 17.71 8.88 4.44
CA GLU A 294 17.61 10.22 5.02
C GLU A 294 16.53 10.32 6.11
N VAL A 295 15.65 9.33 6.22
CA VAL A 295 14.58 9.29 7.23
C VAL A 295 15.09 8.62 8.50
N SER A 296 15.02 9.29 9.64
CA SER A 296 15.50 8.75 10.90
C SER A 296 14.76 7.48 11.34
N ILE A 297 15.51 6.52 11.86
CA ILE A 297 14.97 5.35 12.57
C ILE A 297 14.77 5.74 14.03
N VAL A 298 13.53 5.70 14.50
CA VAL A 298 13.16 6.09 15.88
C VAL A 298 12.06 5.17 16.41
N GLY A 299 11.93 5.11 17.73
CA GLY A 299 10.95 4.27 18.41
C GLY A 299 9.51 4.63 18.08
N ARG A 300 8.60 3.69 18.34
CA ARG A 300 7.16 3.79 18.00
C ARG A 300 6.50 5.03 18.59
N ASN A 301 6.73 5.34 19.85
CA ASN A 301 6.05 6.41 20.59
C ASN A 301 6.70 7.79 20.37
N THR A 302 6.87 8.19 19.11
CA THR A 302 7.42 9.50 18.73
C THR A 302 6.54 10.15 17.65
N GLN A 303 6.68 11.46 17.48
CA GLN A 303 5.94 12.23 16.45
C GLN A 303 6.60 12.19 15.06
N GLY A 304 7.78 11.59 14.95
CA GLY A 304 8.58 11.60 13.72
C GLY A 304 9.32 12.89 13.46
N VAL A 305 9.97 12.94 12.31
CA VAL A 305 10.72 14.08 11.78
C VAL A 305 10.00 14.64 10.56
N ARG A 306 10.35 15.87 10.16
CA ARG A 306 9.78 16.47 8.96
C ARG A 306 10.42 15.85 7.73
N LEU A 307 9.60 15.22 6.88
CA LEU A 307 10.00 14.65 5.60
C LEU A 307 9.89 15.69 4.48
N ILE A 308 8.80 16.44 4.45
CA ILE A 308 8.58 17.54 3.50
C ILE A 308 8.03 18.78 4.22
N ARG A 309 8.19 19.92 3.60
CA ARG A 309 7.50 21.17 3.99
C ARG A 309 6.30 21.31 3.06
N THR A 310 5.12 21.26 3.63
CA THR A 310 3.86 21.58 2.94
C THR A 310 3.57 23.08 3.06
N ALA A 311 2.85 23.64 2.09
CA ALA A 311 2.31 25.00 2.22
C ALA A 311 1.19 25.03 3.29
N GLU A 312 0.69 26.21 3.59
CA GLU A 312 -0.49 26.38 4.43
C GLU A 312 -1.69 25.75 3.69
N ASP A 313 -2.46 24.91 4.37
CA ASP A 313 -3.57 24.13 3.82
C ASP A 313 -3.19 23.04 2.79
N GLU A 314 -1.91 22.75 2.62
CA GLU A 314 -1.45 21.64 1.79
C GLU A 314 -1.14 20.40 2.66
N HIS A 315 -1.67 19.24 2.28
CA HIS A 315 -1.52 18.00 3.03
C HIS A 315 -0.94 16.87 2.19
N VAL A 316 -0.10 16.06 2.79
CA VAL A 316 0.30 14.78 2.20
C VAL A 316 -0.91 13.86 2.16
N VAL A 317 -1.17 13.25 1.01
CA VAL A 317 -2.30 12.33 0.80
C VAL A 317 -1.87 10.92 0.41
N SER A 318 -0.61 10.75 -0.05
CA SER A 318 -0.09 9.43 -0.41
C SER A 318 1.41 9.33 -0.17
N LEU A 319 1.85 8.08 0.04
CA LEU A 319 3.23 7.68 0.16
C LEU A 319 3.43 6.43 -0.70
N GLU A 320 4.34 6.48 -1.64
CA GLU A 320 4.69 5.35 -2.49
C GLU A 320 6.17 4.98 -2.30
N ARG A 321 6.44 3.68 -2.19
CA ARG A 321 7.80 3.14 -2.21
C ARG A 321 8.28 3.01 -3.65
N VAL A 322 9.45 3.52 -3.92
CA VAL A 322 10.18 3.32 -5.17
C VAL A 322 11.40 2.47 -4.87
N CYS A 323 11.36 1.20 -5.29
CA CYS A 323 12.53 0.33 -5.18
C CYS A 323 13.63 0.87 -6.09
N ASP A 324 14.86 1.02 -5.57
CA ASP A 324 16.02 1.15 -6.45
C ASP A 324 16.22 -0.21 -7.13
N VAL A 325 16.20 -0.21 -8.44
CA VAL A 325 16.68 -1.34 -9.22
C VAL A 325 18.20 -1.23 -9.15
N ASP A 326 18.81 -2.02 -8.27
CA ASP A 326 20.28 -2.13 -8.25
C ASP A 326 20.73 -2.59 -9.64
N ASP A 327 21.46 -1.72 -10.34
CA ASP A 327 22.27 -2.12 -11.48
C ASP A 327 23.37 -3.03 -10.94
N GLU A 328 23.21 -4.35 -11.08
CA GLU A 328 24.29 -5.30 -10.86
C GLU A 328 25.45 -4.85 -11.77
N ASP A 329 26.55 -4.47 -11.15
CA ASP A 329 27.80 -4.02 -11.72
C ASP A 329 28.40 -5.20 -12.50
N GLU A 330 28.04 -5.36 -13.78
CA GLU A 330 28.84 -6.19 -14.69
C GLU A 330 30.17 -5.49 -14.86
N GLY A 331 31.16 -5.97 -14.10
CA GLY A 331 32.54 -5.55 -14.20
C GLY A 331 33.04 -5.67 -15.64
N SER A 332 33.22 -4.55 -16.28
CA SER A 332 34.00 -4.47 -17.48
C SER A 332 35.46 -4.74 -17.15
N GLU A 333 35.94 -5.94 -17.42
CA GLU A 333 37.36 -6.20 -17.56
C GLU A 333 37.92 -5.28 -18.66
N ASP A 334 38.67 -4.27 -18.22
CA ASP A 334 39.56 -3.52 -19.10
C ASP A 334 40.63 -4.46 -19.61
N VAL A 335 40.42 -4.97 -20.82
CA VAL A 335 41.50 -5.58 -21.58
C VAL A 335 42.36 -4.45 -22.16
N THR A 336 43.40 -4.10 -21.44
CA THR A 336 44.52 -3.36 -22.01
C THR A 336 45.24 -4.26 -23.00
N SER A 337 45.06 -4.03 -24.26
CA SER A 337 45.99 -4.53 -25.28
C SER A 337 47.08 -3.50 -25.50
N GLU A 338 48.26 -3.82 -24.95
CA GLU A 338 49.53 -3.29 -25.50
C GLU A 338 49.77 -3.93 -26.90
N GLU A 339 49.90 -3.11 -27.92
CA GLU A 339 51.00 -3.13 -28.90
C GLU A 339 50.82 -1.94 -29.90
#